data_1a4582a34055151673daedb005eab941
#
_entry.id   1a4582a34055151673daedb005eab941
#
_cell.length_a   1.000
_cell.length_b   1.000
_cell.length_c   1.000
_cell.angle_alpha   90.00
_cell.angle_beta   90.00
_cell.angle_gamma   90.00
#
_symmetry.space_group_name_H-M   'P 1'
#
loop_
_entity.id
_entity.type
_entity.pdbx_description
1 polymer ?
#
loop_
_entity_poly.entity_id
_entity_poly.type
_entity_poly.pdbx_seq_one_letter_code
_entity_poly.pdbx_strand_id
1 'polypeptide(L)'
;TISESSQKSALNTMNAIRYIAGIDAVGLDSSYTKMEQAAALVNSANGTLSHFPSKPAGMDDRLYQLGASGASSGNLSYASWKCGLGYHLVKAWMNDGDDYNIDRVGHRRWILNPPMEKTGFGWVYGSHGTYAAMYAFDNWYEPTDYYGVAWPAQNMPVEFFGSSYPWSISMGKDVDKSAVKVTLIRQSDQKKWAFSEKKADGYFNVENSNYGQKGCIIFRPDNLSYQPGDTFEVKITGLDQKVSYTVKFFSINSAAESDEKQKESKITAKNITKTFSTTTFSINAKTNGKGKMTYKVADEKI
;
A
#
# COMPACT_ATOMS: atom_id res chain seq x y z
N THR A 1 12.43 -12.19 19.26
CA THR A 1 12.18 -10.81 18.75
C THR A 1 12.38 -10.82 17.25
N ILE A 2 11.52 -10.13 16.53
CA ILE A 2 11.70 -9.91 15.09
C ILE A 2 13.03 -9.20 14.82
N SER A 3 13.77 -9.62 13.80
CA SER A 3 15.05 -8.99 13.44
C SER A 3 14.86 -7.59 12.88
N GLU A 4 15.84 -6.72 13.06
CA GLU A 4 15.84 -5.36 12.48
C GLU A 4 15.70 -5.40 10.95
N SER A 5 16.37 -6.34 10.29
CA SER A 5 16.26 -6.53 8.85
C SER A 5 14.85 -6.90 8.39
N SER A 6 14.15 -7.75 9.16
CA SER A 6 12.75 -8.11 8.86
C SER A 6 11.80 -6.93 9.06
N GLN A 7 12.02 -6.11 10.09
CA GLN A 7 11.24 -4.89 10.32
C GLN A 7 11.45 -3.88 9.19
N LYS A 8 12.70 -3.67 8.77
CA LYS A 8 13.03 -2.78 7.64
C LYS A 8 12.42 -3.28 6.33
N SER A 9 12.44 -4.58 6.08
CA SER A 9 11.78 -5.18 4.92
C SER A 9 10.27 -4.97 4.93
N ALA A 10 9.62 -5.17 6.09
CA ALA A 10 8.18 -4.89 6.24
C ALA A 10 7.84 -3.41 6.02
N LEU A 11 8.63 -2.50 6.61
CA LEU A 11 8.47 -1.06 6.40
C LEU A 11 8.62 -0.69 4.92
N ASN A 12 9.62 -1.22 4.24
CA ASN A 12 9.81 -0.96 2.81
C ASN A 12 8.62 -1.46 1.98
N THR A 13 8.07 -2.64 2.31
CA THR A 13 6.87 -3.18 1.65
C THR A 13 5.65 -2.29 1.91
N MET A 14 5.43 -1.85 3.16
CA MET A 14 4.34 -0.94 3.50
C MET A 14 4.48 0.41 2.78
N ASN A 15 5.68 0.97 2.76
CA ASN A 15 5.95 2.23 2.08
C ASN A 15 5.84 2.13 0.55
N ALA A 16 6.13 0.96 -0.04
CA ALA A 16 5.83 0.70 -1.44
C ALA A 16 4.31 0.71 -1.71
N ILE A 17 3.51 0.07 -0.83
CA ILE A 17 2.03 0.12 -0.90
C ILE A 17 1.53 1.57 -0.82
N ARG A 18 2.01 2.33 0.16
CA ARG A 18 1.62 3.72 0.37
C ARG A 18 2.03 4.62 -0.81
N TYR A 19 3.24 4.43 -1.34
CA TYR A 19 3.71 5.13 -2.55
C TYR A 19 2.83 4.83 -3.77
N ILE A 20 2.46 3.55 -3.99
CA ILE A 20 1.53 3.15 -5.05
C ILE A 20 0.18 3.84 -4.89
N ALA A 21 -0.32 3.97 -3.65
CA ALA A 21 -1.57 4.64 -3.33
C ALA A 21 -1.48 6.19 -3.39
N GLY A 22 -0.29 6.76 -3.56
CA GLY A 22 -0.06 8.20 -3.66
C GLY A 22 -0.13 8.93 -2.31
N ILE A 23 0.23 8.26 -1.21
CA ILE A 23 0.26 8.83 0.14
C ILE A 23 1.66 8.74 0.75
N ASP A 24 1.91 9.53 1.78
CA ASP A 24 3.23 9.67 2.39
C ASP A 24 3.73 8.39 3.05
N ALA A 25 5.06 8.22 3.05
CA ALA A 25 5.74 7.12 3.71
C ALA A 25 5.68 7.27 5.24
N VAL A 26 5.71 6.14 5.95
CA VAL A 26 5.76 6.10 7.42
C VAL A 26 7.12 5.63 7.91
N GLY A 27 7.43 5.93 9.19
CA GLY A 27 8.61 5.44 9.90
C GLY A 27 8.30 4.31 10.88
N LEU A 28 9.36 3.65 11.40
CA LEU A 28 9.23 2.73 12.51
C LEU A 28 9.28 3.49 13.85
N ASP A 29 8.44 3.04 14.79
CA ASP A 29 8.52 3.41 16.18
C ASP A 29 8.89 2.18 17.03
N SER A 30 9.89 2.32 17.91
CA SER A 30 10.39 1.22 18.71
C SER A 30 9.41 0.78 19.81
N SER A 31 8.56 1.67 20.30
CA SER A 31 7.52 1.36 21.29
C SER A 31 6.38 0.58 20.64
N TYR A 32 5.92 1.01 19.45
CA TYR A 32 4.93 0.29 18.65
C TYR A 32 5.45 -1.10 18.25
N THR A 33 6.72 -1.20 17.83
CA THR A 33 7.34 -2.49 17.50
C THR A 33 7.36 -3.44 18.71
N LYS A 34 7.69 -2.96 19.92
CA LYS A 34 7.67 -3.78 21.13
C LYS A 34 6.24 -4.25 21.45
N MET A 35 5.29 -3.37 21.29
CA MET A 35 3.87 -3.64 21.56
C MET A 35 3.32 -4.69 20.59
N GLU A 36 3.56 -4.51 19.29
CA GLU A 36 3.08 -5.46 18.27
C GLU A 36 3.81 -6.80 18.35
N GLN A 37 5.10 -6.81 18.71
CA GLN A 37 5.82 -8.06 18.95
C GLN A 37 5.21 -8.83 20.14
N ALA A 38 4.82 -8.14 21.20
CA ALA A 38 4.11 -8.74 22.32
C ALA A 38 2.71 -9.23 21.89
N ALA A 39 1.98 -8.48 21.06
CA ALA A 39 0.68 -8.90 20.53
C ALA A 39 0.77 -10.19 19.71
N ALA A 40 1.72 -10.27 18.78
CA ALA A 40 1.98 -11.49 18.03
C ALA A 40 2.33 -12.68 18.93
N LEU A 41 3.11 -12.44 20.01
CA LEU A 41 3.49 -13.48 20.96
C LEU A 41 2.30 -13.98 21.79
N VAL A 42 1.45 -13.08 22.30
CA VAL A 42 0.25 -13.45 23.09
C VAL A 42 -0.72 -14.28 22.25
N ASN A 43 -0.99 -13.85 21.00
CA ASN A 43 -1.83 -14.59 20.07
C ASN A 43 -1.24 -15.97 19.73
N SER A 44 0.07 -16.03 19.48
CA SER A 44 0.77 -17.29 19.21
C SER A 44 0.75 -18.26 20.40
N ALA A 45 0.91 -17.74 21.62
CA ALA A 45 0.86 -18.56 22.84
C ALA A 45 -0.53 -19.14 23.12
N ASN A 46 -1.59 -18.39 22.72
CA ASN A 46 -2.98 -18.87 22.80
C ASN A 46 -3.37 -19.81 21.65
N GLY A 47 -2.59 -19.86 20.57
CA GLY A 47 -2.92 -20.62 19.36
C GLY A 47 -4.14 -20.06 18.58
N THR A 48 -4.57 -18.84 18.88
CA THR A 48 -5.77 -18.21 18.27
C THR A 48 -5.49 -16.75 17.96
N LEU A 49 -6.15 -16.20 16.93
CA LEU A 49 -6.06 -14.78 16.57
C LEU A 49 -7.21 -14.02 17.24
N SER A 50 -6.88 -13.01 18.04
CA SER A 50 -7.88 -12.18 18.73
C SER A 50 -7.34 -10.77 18.98
N HIS A 51 -8.19 -9.76 18.79
CA HIS A 51 -7.94 -8.39 19.23
C HIS A 51 -8.05 -8.24 20.77
N PHE A 52 -8.69 -9.20 21.44
CA PHE A 52 -8.85 -9.23 22.88
C PHE A 52 -8.42 -10.60 23.43
N PRO A 53 -7.11 -10.93 23.32
CA PRO A 53 -6.61 -12.24 23.73
C PRO A 53 -6.68 -12.40 25.25
N SER A 54 -6.94 -13.60 25.74
CA SER A 54 -6.79 -13.93 27.13
C SER A 54 -5.30 -14.01 27.50
N LYS A 55 -4.99 -13.90 28.80
CA LYS A 55 -3.62 -14.06 29.29
C LYS A 55 -3.20 -15.54 29.19
N PRO A 56 -2.14 -15.87 28.44
CA PRO A 56 -1.59 -17.22 28.43
C PRO A 56 -1.10 -17.65 29.81
N ALA A 57 -1.26 -18.93 30.13
CA ALA A 57 -0.79 -19.47 31.40
C ALA A 57 0.72 -19.25 31.57
N GLY A 58 1.15 -18.77 32.76
CA GLY A 58 2.55 -18.51 33.09
C GLY A 58 3.18 -17.28 32.41
N MET A 59 2.44 -16.52 31.60
CA MET A 59 2.97 -15.31 31.01
C MET A 59 3.08 -14.16 32.03
N ASP A 60 4.19 -13.42 31.96
CA ASP A 60 4.40 -12.22 32.78
C ASP A 60 3.28 -11.17 32.53
N ASP A 61 2.83 -10.50 33.60
CA ASP A 61 1.70 -9.56 33.53
C ASP A 61 2.01 -8.36 32.65
N ARG A 62 3.21 -7.79 32.69
CA ARG A 62 3.59 -6.62 31.90
C ARG A 62 3.67 -6.96 30.42
N LEU A 63 4.21 -8.15 30.11
CA LEU A 63 4.28 -8.64 28.73
C LEU A 63 2.87 -8.87 28.16
N TYR A 64 1.98 -9.49 28.97
CA TYR A 64 0.58 -9.67 28.57
C TYR A 64 -0.13 -8.33 28.32
N GLN A 65 -0.03 -7.37 29.25
CA GLN A 65 -0.66 -6.06 29.10
C GLN A 65 -0.16 -5.32 27.85
N LEU A 66 1.14 -5.39 27.58
CA LEU A 66 1.73 -4.81 26.37
C LEU A 66 1.16 -5.48 25.10
N GLY A 67 1.08 -6.81 25.12
CA GLY A 67 0.53 -7.57 23.98
C GLY A 67 -0.97 -7.38 23.77
N ALA A 68 -1.75 -7.29 24.85
CA ALA A 68 -3.17 -6.99 24.78
C ALA A 68 -3.43 -5.58 24.21
N SER A 69 -2.60 -4.59 24.61
CA SER A 69 -2.64 -3.24 24.05
C SER A 69 -2.35 -3.24 22.55
N GLY A 70 -1.30 -3.94 22.09
CA GLY A 70 -1.01 -4.05 20.66
C GLY A 70 -2.10 -4.79 19.89
N ALA A 71 -2.60 -5.90 20.42
CA ALA A 71 -3.67 -6.65 19.78
C ALA A 71 -4.95 -5.83 19.57
N SER A 72 -5.29 -4.94 20.51
CA SER A 72 -6.47 -4.08 20.41
C SER A 72 -6.29 -2.85 19.53
N SER A 73 -5.06 -2.49 19.15
CA SER A 73 -4.73 -1.28 18.37
C SER A 73 -3.99 -1.56 17.06
N GLY A 74 -3.94 -2.82 16.65
CA GLY A 74 -3.18 -3.26 15.48
C GLY A 74 -4.00 -4.05 14.46
N ASN A 75 -3.47 -4.11 13.25
CA ASN A 75 -3.85 -5.14 12.28
C ASN A 75 -3.25 -6.48 12.71
N LEU A 76 -4.07 -7.51 12.79
CA LEU A 76 -3.64 -8.86 13.14
C LEU A 76 -3.82 -9.80 11.95
N SER A 77 -2.94 -10.78 11.82
CA SER A 77 -3.05 -11.82 10.80
C SER A 77 -2.43 -13.13 11.25
N TYR A 78 -2.98 -14.22 10.75
CA TYR A 78 -2.53 -15.59 11.00
C TYR A 78 -2.33 -16.34 9.67
N ALA A 79 -1.32 -17.18 9.63
CA ALA A 79 -1.12 -18.17 8.57
C ALA A 79 -0.68 -19.51 9.18
N SER A 80 -1.24 -20.63 8.71
CA SER A 80 -0.92 -21.97 9.22
C SER A 80 0.48 -22.47 8.82
N TRP A 81 1.21 -21.70 8.02
CA TRP A 81 2.58 -22.01 7.58
C TRP A 81 3.54 -20.86 7.92
N LYS A 82 4.84 -21.11 7.77
CA LYS A 82 5.87 -20.08 7.96
C LYS A 82 5.90 -19.13 6.77
N CYS A 83 5.55 -17.87 6.99
CA CYS A 83 5.64 -16.79 6.02
C CYS A 83 6.14 -15.50 6.68
N GLY A 84 6.71 -14.59 5.89
CA GLY A 84 7.21 -13.31 6.39
C GLY A 84 6.14 -12.21 6.41
N LEU A 85 6.47 -11.06 7.01
CA LEU A 85 5.58 -9.89 7.10
C LEU A 85 5.13 -9.37 5.74
N GLY A 86 5.94 -9.50 4.69
CA GLY A 86 5.55 -9.12 3.33
C GLY A 86 4.31 -9.86 2.82
N TYR A 87 4.16 -11.16 3.18
CA TYR A 87 2.95 -11.92 2.88
C TYR A 87 1.73 -11.31 3.60
N HIS A 88 1.85 -11.04 4.90
CA HIS A 88 0.75 -10.48 5.69
C HIS A 88 0.34 -9.10 5.18
N LEU A 89 1.30 -8.25 4.81
CA LEU A 89 1.02 -6.95 4.21
C LEU A 89 0.26 -7.09 2.88
N VAL A 90 0.83 -7.81 1.90
CA VAL A 90 0.33 -7.78 0.52
C VAL A 90 -0.84 -8.74 0.29
N LYS A 91 -0.82 -9.94 0.89
CA LYS A 91 -1.76 -11.02 0.58
C LYS A 91 -2.86 -11.20 1.63
N ALA A 92 -2.65 -10.73 2.87
CA ALA A 92 -3.67 -10.77 3.91
C ALA A 92 -4.32 -9.39 4.09
N TRP A 93 -3.63 -8.43 4.71
CA TRP A 93 -4.21 -7.13 5.08
C TRP A 93 -4.63 -6.28 3.87
N MET A 94 -3.85 -6.25 2.78
CA MET A 94 -4.24 -5.50 1.58
C MET A 94 -5.26 -6.23 0.70
N ASN A 95 -5.48 -7.53 0.94
CA ASN A 95 -6.57 -8.26 0.29
C ASN A 95 -7.92 -7.90 0.92
N ASP A 96 -8.10 -8.19 2.22
CA ASP A 96 -9.37 -7.99 2.97
C ASP A 96 -10.63 -8.48 2.23
N GLY A 97 -10.50 -9.51 1.39
CA GLY A 97 -11.56 -9.97 0.50
C GLY A 97 -12.35 -11.17 1.01
N ASP A 98 -12.07 -11.66 2.22
CA ASP A 98 -12.82 -12.72 2.87
C ASP A 98 -14.14 -12.20 3.48
N ASP A 99 -15.05 -13.12 3.81
CA ASP A 99 -16.40 -12.78 4.27
C ASP A 99 -16.46 -12.00 5.59
N TYR A 100 -15.38 -12.04 6.40
CA TYR A 100 -15.30 -11.31 7.66
C TYR A 100 -14.78 -9.88 7.51
N ASN A 101 -14.15 -9.55 6.40
CA ASN A 101 -13.43 -8.29 6.21
C ASN A 101 -13.90 -7.46 5.00
N ILE A 102 -14.50 -8.10 3.98
CA ILE A 102 -14.87 -7.43 2.73
C ILE A 102 -15.87 -6.27 2.93
N ASP A 103 -16.68 -6.33 3.97
CA ASP A 103 -17.68 -5.30 4.27
C ASP A 103 -17.09 -3.95 4.63
N ARG A 104 -15.85 -3.92 5.10
CA ARG A 104 -15.16 -2.72 5.58
C ARG A 104 -13.74 -2.54 5.06
N VAL A 105 -13.08 -3.63 4.58
CA VAL A 105 -11.66 -3.67 4.19
C VAL A 105 -10.76 -2.94 5.21
N GLY A 106 -10.98 -3.25 6.50
CA GLY A 106 -10.45 -2.47 7.62
C GLY A 106 -8.94 -2.48 7.71
N HIS A 107 -8.30 -3.66 7.56
CA HIS A 107 -6.85 -3.77 7.62
C HIS A 107 -6.17 -2.94 6.51
N ARG A 108 -6.72 -2.99 5.30
CA ARG A 108 -6.25 -2.18 4.16
C ARG A 108 -6.36 -0.70 4.44
N ARG A 109 -7.51 -0.25 4.97
CA ARG A 109 -7.76 1.18 5.25
C ARG A 109 -6.81 1.72 6.31
N TRP A 110 -6.44 0.92 7.31
CA TRP A 110 -5.41 1.29 8.28
C TRP A 110 -4.04 1.46 7.65
N ILE A 111 -3.62 0.54 6.77
CA ILE A 111 -2.35 0.68 6.02
C ILE A 111 -2.36 1.94 5.15
N LEU A 112 -3.51 2.26 4.57
CA LEU A 112 -3.71 3.40 3.68
C LEU A 112 -4.19 4.67 4.41
N ASN A 113 -4.12 4.72 5.75
CA ASN A 113 -4.47 5.90 6.52
C ASN A 113 -3.49 7.06 6.24
N PRO A 114 -3.91 8.18 5.59
CA PRO A 114 -2.98 9.23 5.18
C PRO A 114 -2.25 9.91 6.34
N PRO A 115 -2.88 10.28 7.48
CA PRO A 115 -2.20 10.94 8.58
C PRO A 115 -1.24 10.04 9.39
N MET A 116 -1.20 8.74 9.12
CA MET A 116 -0.24 7.86 9.79
C MET A 116 1.20 8.27 9.45
N GLU A 117 2.02 8.50 10.47
CA GLU A 117 3.44 8.83 10.36
C GLU A 117 4.35 7.69 10.82
N LYS A 118 3.86 6.86 11.74
CA LYS A 118 4.65 5.80 12.37
C LYS A 118 3.86 4.51 12.51
N THR A 119 4.59 3.40 12.46
CA THR A 119 4.05 2.06 12.75
C THR A 119 5.11 1.20 13.44
N GLY A 120 4.74 -0.01 13.82
CA GLY A 120 5.62 -1.05 14.33
C GLY A 120 5.08 -2.41 13.93
N PHE A 121 5.94 -3.41 13.84
CA PHE A 121 5.56 -4.76 13.45
C PHE A 121 5.95 -5.79 14.50
N GLY A 122 5.07 -6.77 14.70
CA GLY A 122 5.31 -7.99 15.44
C GLY A 122 5.18 -9.21 14.54
N TRP A 123 6.00 -10.21 14.80
CA TRP A 123 5.96 -11.46 14.06
C TRP A 123 6.46 -12.62 14.91
N VAL A 124 5.70 -13.70 14.96
CA VAL A 124 6.05 -14.93 15.66
C VAL A 124 5.66 -16.13 14.79
N TYR A 125 6.60 -17.06 14.64
CA TYR A 125 6.32 -18.39 14.12
C TYR A 125 6.45 -19.40 15.25
N GLY A 126 5.35 -20.08 15.56
CA GLY A 126 5.25 -21.07 16.64
C GLY A 126 4.65 -22.38 16.15
N SER A 127 4.26 -23.25 17.09
CA SER A 127 3.68 -24.58 16.82
C SER A 127 2.37 -24.51 16.03
N HIS A 128 1.63 -23.42 16.11
CA HIS A 128 0.35 -23.22 15.45
C HIS A 128 0.43 -22.46 14.11
N GLY A 129 1.63 -22.01 13.71
CA GLY A 129 1.82 -21.22 12.49
C GLY A 129 2.42 -19.84 12.76
N THR A 130 2.20 -18.91 11.83
CA THR A 130 2.72 -17.54 11.89
C THR A 130 1.63 -16.57 12.36
N TYR A 131 1.97 -15.75 13.33
CA TYR A 131 1.16 -14.63 13.83
C TYR A 131 1.88 -13.32 13.53
N ALA A 132 1.17 -12.40 12.94
CA ALA A 132 1.68 -11.07 12.61
C ALA A 132 0.77 -9.99 13.18
N ALA A 133 1.38 -8.88 13.59
CA ALA A 133 0.70 -7.70 14.09
C ALA A 133 1.37 -6.43 13.53
N MET A 134 0.59 -5.37 13.32
CA MET A 134 1.06 -4.07 12.85
C MET A 134 0.29 -2.97 13.56
N TYR A 135 0.96 -2.02 14.18
CA TYR A 135 0.29 -0.88 14.81
C TYR A 135 -0.45 -0.02 13.80
N ALA A 136 -1.72 0.27 14.08
CA ALA A 136 -2.66 0.86 13.12
C ALA A 136 -3.16 2.26 13.50
N PHE A 137 -3.10 2.66 14.78
CA PHE A 137 -3.82 3.82 15.31
C PHE A 137 -2.97 5.09 15.44
N ASP A 138 -1.83 5.16 14.76
CA ASP A 138 -1.03 6.38 14.74
C ASP A 138 -1.76 7.48 13.97
N ASN A 139 -2.02 8.61 14.64
CA ASN A 139 -2.72 9.79 14.10
C ASN A 139 -4.06 9.49 13.39
N TRP A 140 -4.76 8.41 13.75
CA TRP A 140 -5.97 7.94 13.04
C TRP A 140 -7.15 8.91 13.12
N TYR A 141 -7.13 9.82 14.08
CA TYR A 141 -8.16 10.82 14.32
C TYR A 141 -7.83 12.19 13.70
N GLU A 142 -6.62 12.36 13.18
CA GLU A 142 -6.22 13.62 12.57
C GLU A 142 -6.96 13.86 11.26
N PRO A 143 -7.39 15.09 10.99
CA PRO A 143 -7.99 15.42 9.71
C PRO A 143 -6.97 15.28 8.58
N THR A 144 -7.48 14.98 7.39
CA THR A 144 -6.65 14.85 6.18
C THR A 144 -7.32 15.54 5.02
N ASP A 145 -6.52 16.15 4.16
CA ASP A 145 -6.96 16.74 2.89
C ASP A 145 -7.03 15.69 1.77
N TYR A 146 -6.62 14.45 2.02
CA TYR A 146 -6.71 13.38 1.05
C TYR A 146 -8.16 13.03 0.76
N TYR A 147 -8.51 13.04 -0.52
CA TYR A 147 -9.81 12.69 -1.04
C TYR A 147 -9.66 11.61 -2.09
N GLY A 148 -10.27 10.45 -1.85
CA GLY A 148 -10.26 9.38 -2.82
C GLY A 148 -9.00 8.52 -2.80
N VAL A 149 -8.56 8.03 -1.62
CA VAL A 149 -7.49 7.04 -1.52
C VAL A 149 -7.99 5.69 -2.06
N ALA A 150 -7.52 5.34 -3.26
CA ALA A 150 -8.00 4.18 -4.01
C ALA A 150 -7.05 2.97 -3.94
N TRP A 151 -7.63 1.78 -3.91
CA TRP A 151 -6.92 0.52 -4.10
C TRP A 151 -7.77 -0.46 -4.93
N PRO A 152 -7.37 -0.87 -6.15
CA PRO A 152 -6.08 -0.57 -6.77
C PRO A 152 -5.93 0.92 -7.12
N ALA A 153 -4.68 1.40 -7.08
CA ALA A 153 -4.32 2.74 -7.45
C ALA A 153 -4.19 2.89 -8.98
N GLN A 154 -4.00 4.12 -9.47
CA GLN A 154 -3.97 4.43 -10.91
C GLN A 154 -2.87 3.67 -11.69
N ASN A 155 -1.71 3.46 -11.09
CA ASN A 155 -0.63 2.62 -11.63
C ASN A 155 -0.43 1.45 -10.67
N MET A 156 -0.97 0.28 -11.03
CA MET A 156 -1.07 -0.86 -10.12
C MET A 156 -0.20 -2.03 -10.57
N PRO A 157 0.84 -2.39 -9.82
CA PRO A 157 1.57 -3.62 -10.07
C PRO A 157 0.69 -4.85 -9.78
N VAL A 158 0.64 -5.81 -10.70
CA VAL A 158 -0.14 -7.04 -10.52
C VAL A 158 0.33 -7.89 -9.34
N GLU A 159 1.56 -7.71 -8.90
CA GLU A 159 2.14 -8.40 -7.76
C GLU A 159 1.48 -7.99 -6.42
N PHE A 160 0.92 -6.76 -6.37
CA PHE A 160 0.28 -6.19 -5.19
C PHE A 160 -1.24 -6.29 -5.17
N PHE A 161 -1.88 -6.64 -6.30
CA PHE A 161 -3.34 -6.72 -6.37
C PHE A 161 -3.80 -7.98 -7.14
N GLY A 162 -4.59 -8.82 -6.49
CA GLY A 162 -5.17 -10.01 -7.10
C GLY A 162 -6.53 -9.73 -7.76
N SER A 163 -6.89 -10.44 -8.82
CA SER A 163 -8.16 -10.23 -9.54
C SER A 163 -9.41 -10.50 -8.69
N SER A 164 -9.27 -11.29 -7.61
CA SER A 164 -10.34 -11.56 -6.64
C SER A 164 -10.41 -10.55 -5.49
N TYR A 165 -9.47 -9.59 -5.41
CA TYR A 165 -9.47 -8.60 -4.33
C TYR A 165 -10.58 -7.56 -4.56
N PRO A 166 -11.25 -7.12 -3.48
CA PRO A 166 -12.20 -6.01 -3.60
C PRO A 166 -11.45 -4.72 -3.96
N TRP A 167 -12.05 -3.94 -4.85
CA TRP A 167 -11.67 -2.57 -5.12
C TRP A 167 -12.23 -1.68 -4.04
N SER A 168 -11.53 -0.63 -3.66
CA SER A 168 -12.00 0.31 -2.65
C SER A 168 -11.49 1.72 -2.93
N ILE A 169 -12.26 2.71 -2.49
CA ILE A 169 -11.84 4.11 -2.48
C ILE A 169 -12.40 4.78 -1.22
N SER A 170 -11.53 5.31 -0.37
CA SER A 170 -11.90 6.04 0.84
C SER A 170 -12.01 7.52 0.54
N MET A 171 -13.18 8.11 0.79
CA MET A 171 -13.50 9.49 0.39
C MET A 171 -13.11 10.54 1.44
N GLY A 172 -12.71 10.12 2.65
CA GLY A 172 -12.39 11.03 3.77
C GLY A 172 -13.60 11.63 4.48
N LYS A 173 -14.82 11.36 4.00
CA LYS A 173 -16.09 11.83 4.56
C LYS A 173 -17.19 10.79 4.36
N ASP A 174 -18.29 10.92 5.08
CA ASP A 174 -19.43 10.02 4.96
C ASP A 174 -20.00 10.03 3.53
N VAL A 175 -20.41 8.86 3.06
CA VAL A 175 -20.95 8.62 1.71
C VAL A 175 -22.33 8.00 1.83
N ASP A 176 -23.32 8.53 1.11
CA ASP A 176 -24.66 7.96 1.02
C ASP A 176 -24.65 6.73 0.09
N LYS A 177 -24.74 5.55 0.69
CA LYS A 177 -24.78 4.26 -0.03
C LYS A 177 -25.92 4.21 -1.05
N SER A 178 -27.06 4.80 -0.73
CA SER A 178 -28.27 4.77 -1.59
C SER A 178 -28.11 5.61 -2.86
N ALA A 179 -27.28 6.66 -2.81
CA ALA A 179 -27.01 7.57 -3.91
C ALA A 179 -25.87 7.11 -4.82
N VAL A 180 -24.86 6.44 -4.22
CA VAL A 180 -23.62 6.07 -4.93
C VAL A 180 -23.86 4.99 -5.99
N LYS A 181 -23.28 5.22 -7.17
CA LYS A 181 -23.18 4.24 -8.26
C LYS A 181 -21.75 4.20 -8.78
N VAL A 182 -21.22 3.00 -8.93
CA VAL A 182 -19.90 2.76 -9.52
C VAL A 182 -20.07 2.06 -10.86
N THR A 183 -19.32 2.49 -11.86
CA THR A 183 -19.16 1.79 -13.13
C THR A 183 -17.68 1.49 -13.33
N LEU A 184 -17.32 0.24 -13.50
CA LEU A 184 -16.00 -0.22 -13.90
C LEU A 184 -16.03 -0.62 -15.36
N ILE A 185 -15.09 -0.13 -16.17
CA ILE A 185 -15.03 -0.40 -17.61
C ILE A 185 -13.62 -0.90 -17.95
N ARG A 186 -13.51 -2.11 -18.48
CA ARG A 186 -12.25 -2.60 -19.06
C ARG A 186 -12.08 -2.02 -20.46
N GLN A 187 -10.96 -1.35 -20.69
CA GLN A 187 -10.77 -0.58 -21.94
C GLN A 187 -10.55 -1.48 -23.17
N SER A 188 -9.99 -2.68 -23.00
CA SER A 188 -9.64 -3.57 -24.10
C SER A 188 -10.86 -4.11 -24.87
N ASP A 189 -11.96 -4.39 -24.18
CA ASP A 189 -13.18 -5.00 -24.77
C ASP A 189 -14.47 -4.26 -24.42
N GLN A 190 -14.36 -3.11 -23.73
CA GLN A 190 -15.48 -2.29 -23.26
C GLN A 190 -16.46 -3.03 -22.32
N LYS A 191 -16.02 -4.15 -21.73
CA LYS A 191 -16.82 -4.85 -20.73
C LYS A 191 -17.06 -3.96 -19.52
N LYS A 192 -18.30 -3.97 -19.03
CA LYS A 192 -18.75 -3.10 -17.93
C LYS A 192 -19.29 -3.93 -16.78
N TRP A 193 -19.02 -3.44 -15.57
CA TRP A 193 -19.64 -3.87 -14.32
C TRP A 193 -20.23 -2.64 -13.65
N ALA A 194 -21.43 -2.78 -13.13
CA ALA A 194 -22.16 -1.71 -12.45
C ALA A 194 -22.45 -2.11 -11.01
N PHE A 195 -22.32 -1.15 -10.09
CA PHE A 195 -22.51 -1.40 -8.66
C PHE A 195 -23.33 -0.27 -8.05
N SER A 196 -24.32 -0.64 -7.28
CA SER A 196 -25.15 0.23 -6.44
C SER A 196 -25.80 -0.61 -5.35
N GLU A 197 -26.40 0.02 -4.37
CA GLU A 197 -27.16 -0.68 -3.33
C GLU A 197 -28.28 -1.58 -3.91
N LYS A 198 -28.92 -1.14 -5.00
CA LYS A 198 -30.05 -1.87 -5.61
C LYS A 198 -29.62 -3.01 -6.53
N LYS A 199 -28.45 -2.90 -7.15
CA LYS A 199 -27.94 -3.88 -8.12
C LYS A 199 -26.42 -3.79 -8.18
N ALA A 200 -25.76 -4.95 -8.13
CA ALA A 200 -24.32 -5.04 -8.28
C ALA A 200 -23.94 -6.25 -9.16
N ASP A 201 -23.00 -6.06 -10.07
CA ASP A 201 -22.38 -7.13 -10.85
C ASP A 201 -21.21 -7.76 -10.04
N GLY A 202 -21.54 -8.24 -8.85
CA GLY A 202 -20.66 -8.75 -7.81
C GLY A 202 -20.97 -8.14 -6.43
N TYR A 203 -19.95 -7.92 -5.62
CA TYR A 203 -20.10 -7.34 -4.28
C TYR A 203 -20.08 -5.81 -4.30
N PHE A 204 -20.93 -5.17 -3.48
CA PHE A 204 -20.93 -3.72 -3.27
C PHE A 204 -21.26 -3.36 -1.82
N ASN A 205 -20.48 -2.49 -1.23
CA ASN A 205 -20.78 -1.88 0.05
C ASN A 205 -20.25 -0.43 0.15
N VAL A 206 -20.77 0.33 1.09
CA VAL A 206 -20.23 1.62 1.56
C VAL A 206 -20.10 1.53 3.07
N GLU A 207 -18.91 1.81 3.59
CA GLU A 207 -18.62 1.76 5.02
C GLU A 207 -18.14 3.13 5.51
N ASN A 208 -18.92 3.72 6.43
CA ASN A 208 -18.70 5.07 6.94
C ASN A 208 -17.95 5.12 8.28
N SER A 209 -17.73 3.97 8.94
CA SER A 209 -16.92 3.93 10.15
C SER A 209 -15.50 4.37 9.89
N ASN A 210 -14.87 4.99 10.87
CA ASN A 210 -13.49 5.48 10.74
C ASN A 210 -12.47 4.35 10.96
N TYR A 211 -11.97 3.78 9.87
CA TYR A 211 -10.79 2.90 9.83
C TYR A 211 -9.60 3.66 9.22
N GLY A 212 -9.18 4.75 9.88
CA GLY A 212 -8.21 5.72 9.34
C GLY A 212 -8.88 6.81 8.49
N GLN A 213 -9.70 6.44 7.51
CA GLN A 213 -10.56 7.35 6.75
C GLN A 213 -12.01 6.85 6.72
N LYS A 214 -12.97 7.78 6.64
CA LYS A 214 -14.39 7.49 6.48
C LYS A 214 -14.79 7.33 5.01
N GLY A 215 -16.02 6.85 4.79
CA GLY A 215 -16.67 6.82 3.49
C GLY A 215 -15.96 5.94 2.47
N CYS A 216 -15.71 4.69 2.82
CA CYS A 216 -15.10 3.73 1.91
C CYS A 216 -16.16 3.10 1.01
N ILE A 217 -16.03 3.32 -0.29
CA ILE A 217 -16.83 2.66 -1.34
C ILE A 217 -16.07 1.39 -1.71
N ILE A 218 -16.73 0.22 -1.58
CA ILE A 218 -16.11 -1.09 -1.75
C ILE A 218 -16.89 -1.85 -2.82
N PHE A 219 -16.20 -2.41 -3.80
CA PHE A 219 -16.82 -3.24 -4.83
C PHE A 219 -15.88 -4.32 -5.33
N ARG A 220 -16.42 -5.49 -5.64
CA ARG A 220 -15.66 -6.60 -6.22
C ARG A 220 -16.43 -7.16 -7.41
N PRO A 221 -15.91 -6.94 -8.65
CA PRO A 221 -16.54 -7.47 -9.86
C PRO A 221 -16.53 -9.00 -9.87
N ASP A 222 -17.66 -9.59 -10.26
CA ASP A 222 -17.69 -11.03 -10.56
C ASP A 222 -16.97 -11.32 -11.87
N ASN A 223 -16.26 -12.45 -11.89
CA ASN A 223 -15.55 -12.96 -13.07
C ASN A 223 -14.59 -11.92 -13.69
N LEU A 224 -13.92 -11.13 -12.86
CA LEU A 224 -12.85 -10.26 -13.28
C LEU A 224 -11.56 -11.04 -13.45
N SER A 225 -10.96 -10.89 -14.61
CA SER A 225 -9.56 -11.27 -14.87
C SER A 225 -8.84 -10.12 -15.55
N TYR A 226 -7.56 -9.99 -15.32
CA TYR A 226 -6.71 -9.01 -15.98
C TYR A 226 -5.26 -9.50 -16.00
N GLN A 227 -4.46 -8.87 -16.84
CA GLN A 227 -3.03 -9.11 -17.00
C GLN A 227 -2.26 -7.79 -17.09
N PRO A 228 -0.92 -7.80 -16.98
CA PRO A 228 -0.13 -6.61 -17.24
C PRO A 228 -0.46 -5.99 -18.61
N GLY A 229 -0.68 -4.67 -18.62
CA GLY A 229 -1.11 -3.92 -19.80
C GLY A 229 -2.61 -3.57 -19.80
N ASP A 230 -3.42 -4.32 -19.07
CA ASP A 230 -4.86 -4.01 -18.98
C ASP A 230 -5.11 -2.67 -18.26
N THR A 231 -6.12 -1.97 -18.77
CA THR A 231 -6.52 -0.66 -18.26
C THR A 231 -8.02 -0.65 -17.99
N PHE A 232 -8.39 -0.09 -16.84
CA PHE A 232 -9.77 0.05 -16.40
C PHE A 232 -10.09 1.51 -16.12
N GLU A 233 -11.30 1.94 -16.45
CA GLU A 233 -11.86 3.21 -16.05
C GLU A 233 -12.87 2.97 -14.91
N VAL A 234 -12.72 3.71 -13.82
CA VAL A 234 -13.67 3.74 -12.70
C VAL A 234 -14.42 5.06 -12.74
N LYS A 235 -15.75 4.99 -12.76
CA LYS A 235 -16.64 6.15 -12.68
C LYS A 235 -17.53 6.02 -11.46
N ILE A 236 -17.55 7.04 -10.61
CA ILE A 236 -18.39 7.09 -9.42
C ILE A 236 -19.29 8.34 -9.49
N THR A 237 -20.57 8.14 -9.32
CA THR A 237 -21.59 9.18 -9.27
C THR A 237 -22.39 9.07 -7.97
N GLY A 238 -23.19 10.09 -7.66
CA GLY A 238 -23.95 10.15 -6.39
C GLY A 238 -23.11 10.67 -5.23
N LEU A 239 -21.95 11.28 -5.52
CA LEU A 239 -21.13 12.06 -4.60
C LEU A 239 -21.35 13.55 -4.87
N ASP A 240 -20.86 14.45 -3.99
CA ASP A 240 -20.91 15.90 -4.19
C ASP A 240 -20.25 16.31 -5.52
N GLN A 241 -19.25 15.59 -5.94
CA GLN A 241 -18.61 15.72 -7.24
C GLN A 241 -18.45 14.36 -7.90
N LYS A 242 -18.46 14.34 -9.23
CA LYS A 242 -18.17 13.12 -9.99
C LYS A 242 -16.72 12.74 -9.82
N VAL A 243 -16.46 11.46 -9.58
CA VAL A 243 -15.10 10.90 -9.49
C VAL A 243 -14.90 9.98 -10.68
N SER A 244 -13.81 10.18 -11.42
CA SER A 244 -13.39 9.28 -12.49
C SER A 244 -11.88 9.17 -12.50
N TYR A 245 -11.38 7.94 -12.56
CA TYR A 245 -9.95 7.67 -12.66
C TYR A 245 -9.69 6.39 -13.45
N THR A 246 -8.47 6.25 -13.91
CA THR A 246 -8.02 5.09 -14.69
C THR A 246 -7.06 4.26 -13.85
N VAL A 247 -7.22 2.94 -13.88
CA VAL A 247 -6.29 1.97 -13.28
C VAL A 247 -5.58 1.23 -14.41
N LYS A 248 -4.26 1.36 -14.48
CA LYS A 248 -3.41 0.62 -15.40
C LYS A 248 -2.61 -0.43 -14.64
N PHE A 249 -2.82 -1.69 -14.98
CA PHE A 249 -2.04 -2.79 -14.43
C PHE A 249 -0.73 -2.99 -15.19
N PHE A 250 0.35 -3.26 -14.46
CA PHE A 250 1.66 -3.58 -15.03
C PHE A 250 2.38 -4.60 -14.14
N SER A 251 3.43 -5.23 -14.64
CA SER A 251 4.30 -6.12 -13.84
C SER A 251 5.62 -5.42 -13.53
N ILE A 252 6.05 -5.48 -12.27
CA ILE A 252 7.36 -4.98 -11.85
C ILE A 252 8.47 -5.83 -12.45
N ASN A 253 8.25 -7.14 -12.58
CA ASN A 253 9.22 -8.08 -13.13
C ASN A 253 9.48 -7.81 -14.64
N SER A 254 8.44 -7.45 -15.40
CA SER A 254 8.60 -7.10 -16.81
C SER A 254 9.31 -5.74 -17.01
N ALA A 255 9.19 -4.83 -16.05
CA ALA A 255 9.95 -3.57 -16.06
C ALA A 255 11.46 -3.81 -15.84
N ALA A 256 11.80 -4.72 -14.91
CA ALA A 256 13.20 -5.11 -14.68
C ALA A 256 13.85 -5.77 -15.92
N GLU A 257 13.09 -6.61 -16.64
CA GLU A 257 13.56 -7.21 -17.90
C GLU A 257 13.77 -6.18 -19.03
N SER A 258 12.98 -5.08 -19.02
CA SER A 258 13.14 -3.99 -20.01
C SER A 258 14.32 -3.07 -19.67
N ASP A 259 14.66 -2.92 -18.38
CA ASP A 259 15.79 -2.11 -17.93
C ASP A 259 17.15 -2.79 -18.21
N GLU A 260 17.22 -4.11 -18.21
CA GLU A 260 18.43 -4.85 -18.64
C GLU A 260 18.78 -4.62 -20.13
N LYS A 261 17.84 -4.13 -20.94
CA LYS A 261 18.08 -3.76 -22.34
C LYS A 261 18.39 -2.27 -22.55
N GLN A 262 18.38 -1.46 -21.50
CA GLN A 262 18.87 -0.08 -21.63
C GLN A 262 20.39 -0.10 -21.80
N LYS A 263 20.86 0.23 -23.01
CA LYS A 263 22.29 0.45 -23.25
C LYS A 263 22.78 1.52 -22.28
N GLU A 264 23.89 1.23 -21.59
CA GLU A 264 24.57 2.20 -20.75
C GLU A 264 24.61 3.58 -21.41
N SER A 265 24.13 4.59 -20.72
CA SER A 265 24.20 5.97 -21.19
C SER A 265 25.66 6.42 -21.15
N LYS A 266 26.25 6.62 -22.31
CA LYS A 266 27.65 7.04 -22.44
C LYS A 266 27.70 8.53 -22.80
N ILE A 267 28.40 9.31 -21.99
CA ILE A 267 28.75 10.69 -22.34
C ILE A 267 30.17 10.69 -22.92
N THR A 268 30.30 11.27 -24.08
CA THR A 268 31.60 11.45 -24.73
C THR A 268 31.87 12.93 -24.86
N ALA A 269 32.96 13.39 -24.27
CA ALA A 269 33.46 14.74 -24.40
C ALA A 269 34.94 14.72 -24.75
N LYS A 270 35.42 15.67 -25.53
CA LYS A 270 36.84 15.87 -25.77
C LYS A 270 37.40 16.81 -24.71
N ASN A 271 38.60 16.52 -24.23
CA ASN A 271 39.32 17.48 -23.39
C ASN A 271 39.59 18.75 -24.20
N ILE A 272 39.24 19.87 -23.63
CA ILE A 272 39.43 21.21 -24.21
C ILE A 272 40.33 21.99 -23.26
N THR A 273 41.49 22.37 -23.76
CA THR A 273 42.39 23.30 -23.06
C THR A 273 42.30 24.67 -23.76
N LYS A 274 41.99 25.70 -23.00
CA LYS A 274 41.89 27.08 -23.48
C LYS A 274 42.72 28.01 -22.60
N THR A 275 43.43 28.94 -23.22
CA THR A 275 44.01 30.04 -22.50
C THR A 275 42.86 31.01 -22.07
N PHE A 276 42.97 31.60 -20.91
CA PHE A 276 41.99 32.58 -20.42
C PHE A 276 41.71 33.64 -21.50
N SER A 277 40.44 33.80 -21.82
CA SER A 277 39.96 34.85 -22.74
C SER A 277 38.53 35.26 -22.40
N THR A 278 38.14 36.45 -22.84
CA THR A 278 36.74 36.97 -22.65
C THR A 278 35.77 36.39 -23.69
N THR A 279 36.23 35.54 -24.61
CA THR A 279 35.37 34.93 -25.64
C THR A 279 34.76 33.60 -25.15
N THR A 280 33.46 33.46 -25.32
CA THR A 280 32.73 32.19 -25.05
C THR A 280 33.19 31.10 -26.01
N PHE A 281 33.19 29.84 -25.56
CA PHE A 281 33.42 28.67 -26.38
C PHE A 281 32.39 27.57 -26.04
N SER A 282 32.12 26.71 -26.99
CA SER A 282 31.14 25.63 -26.82
C SER A 282 31.83 24.33 -26.39
N ILE A 283 31.27 23.68 -25.35
CA ILE A 283 31.61 22.32 -24.97
C ILE A 283 30.78 21.37 -25.80
N ASN A 284 31.41 20.67 -26.78
CA ASN A 284 30.72 19.72 -27.62
C ASN A 284 30.73 18.31 -26.98
N ALA A 285 29.91 18.12 -25.94
CA ALA A 285 29.65 16.79 -25.38
C ALA A 285 28.46 16.14 -26.12
N LYS A 286 28.53 14.84 -26.31
CA LYS A 286 27.45 14.03 -26.92
C LYS A 286 27.05 12.91 -25.98
N THR A 287 25.75 12.59 -25.96
CA THR A 287 25.22 11.44 -25.24
C THR A 287 24.38 10.58 -26.18
N ASN A 288 24.37 9.27 -25.96
CA ASN A 288 23.46 8.34 -26.62
C ASN A 288 22.12 8.22 -25.85
N GLY A 289 21.99 8.86 -24.70
CA GLY A 289 20.79 8.88 -23.89
C GLY A 289 19.83 10.00 -24.30
N LYS A 290 18.54 9.87 -23.88
CA LYS A 290 17.48 10.87 -24.14
C LYS A 290 17.40 11.97 -23.06
N GLY A 291 18.23 11.92 -22.04
CA GLY A 291 18.24 12.88 -20.92
C GLY A 291 18.85 14.22 -21.28
N LYS A 292 18.48 15.28 -20.56
CA LYS A 292 19.09 16.61 -20.68
C LYS A 292 20.46 16.58 -20.04
N MET A 293 21.51 17.01 -20.79
CA MET A 293 22.86 17.17 -20.23
C MET A 293 22.93 18.45 -19.41
N THR A 294 23.53 18.34 -18.24
CA THR A 294 23.88 19.47 -17.38
C THR A 294 25.39 19.51 -17.16
N TYR A 295 25.93 20.72 -17.00
CA TYR A 295 27.35 20.94 -16.78
C TYR A 295 27.55 21.58 -15.39
N LYS A 296 28.58 21.18 -14.69
CA LYS A 296 28.97 21.78 -13.42
C LYS A 296 30.44 22.18 -13.50
N VAL A 297 30.75 23.42 -13.12
CA VAL A 297 32.12 23.89 -12.97
C VAL A 297 32.66 23.33 -11.66
N ALA A 298 33.84 22.72 -11.70
CA ALA A 298 34.48 22.12 -10.52
C ALA A 298 35.19 23.18 -9.65
N ASP A 299 35.59 24.29 -10.25
CA ASP A 299 36.24 25.42 -9.57
C ASP A 299 35.67 26.73 -10.13
N GLU A 300 35.05 27.53 -9.24
CA GLU A 300 34.45 28.83 -9.59
C GLU A 300 35.49 29.99 -9.66
N LYS A 301 36.77 29.69 -9.47
CA LYS A 301 37.87 30.69 -9.52
C LYS A 301 38.58 30.78 -10.86
N ILE A 302 38.00 30.17 -11.92
CA ILE A 302 38.52 30.27 -13.26
C ILE A 302 37.70 31.26 -14.09
#